data_d11c08b01ea6ace21fe71b01c942fc0c
#
_entry.id   d11c08b01ea6ace21fe71b01c942fc0c
#
_cell.length_a   1.000
_cell.length_b   1.000
_cell.length_c   1.000
_cell.angle_alpha   90.00
_cell.angle_beta   90.00
_cell.angle_gamma   90.00
#
_symmetry.space_group_name_H-M   'P 1'
#
loop_
_entity.id
_entity.type
_entity.pdbx_description
1 polymer ?
#
loop_
_entity_poly.entity_id
_entity_poly.type
_entity_poly.pdbx_seq_one_letter_code
_entity_poly.pdbx_strand_id
1 'polypeptide(L)' 'MTEGDAIDEQGMLLREGGGFLLQRDAGGRWRLDMSRVPVDLVGKRVRVIGVVAGDGLVDVDGVQPA' A
#
# COMPACT_ATOMS: atom_id res chain seq x y z
N MET A 1 10.33 -0.08 10.10
CA MET A 1 9.14 -0.58 10.82
C MET A 1 9.24 -2.06 11.06
N THR A 2 8.68 -2.51 12.16
CA THR A 2 8.73 -3.91 12.57
C THR A 2 7.51 -4.64 12.05
N GLU A 3 7.67 -5.92 11.71
CA GLU A 3 6.59 -6.81 11.35
C GLU A 3 5.51 -6.80 12.43
N GLY A 4 4.25 -6.71 12.03
CA GLY A 4 3.11 -6.58 12.92
C GLY A 4 2.69 -5.16 13.26
N ASP A 5 3.49 -4.15 12.90
CA ASP A 5 3.12 -2.76 13.12
C ASP A 5 1.97 -2.36 12.20
N ALA A 6 0.98 -1.67 12.75
CA ALA A 6 -0.09 -1.09 11.96
C ALA A 6 0.41 0.13 11.21
N ILE A 7 -0.04 0.29 9.96
CA ILE A 7 0.22 1.49 9.18
C ILE A 7 -1.08 2.12 8.70
N ASP A 8 -1.01 3.43 8.50
CA ASP A 8 -2.06 4.23 7.92
C ASP A 8 -1.37 5.34 7.14
N GLU A 9 -1.16 5.12 5.86
CA GLU A 9 -0.34 6.01 5.05
C GLU A 9 -1.03 6.38 3.75
N GLN A 10 -0.69 7.55 3.25
CA GLN A 10 -1.17 8.06 1.99
C GLN A 10 -0.05 8.11 0.96
N GLY A 11 -0.44 7.95 -0.28
CA GLY A 11 0.49 8.01 -1.39
C GLY A 11 -0.19 7.63 -2.68
N MET A 12 0.61 7.40 -3.71
CA MET A 12 0.12 7.00 -5.01
C MET A 12 0.12 5.49 -5.13
N LEU A 13 -1.00 4.91 -5.56
CA LEU A 13 -1.09 3.49 -5.83
C LEU A 13 -0.53 3.22 -7.22
N LEU A 14 0.49 2.36 -7.27
CA LEU A 14 1.18 2.00 -8.50
C LEU A 14 1.06 0.50 -8.74
N ARG A 15 1.07 0.13 -10.00
CA ARG A 15 1.15 -1.26 -10.43
C ARG A 15 2.51 -1.52 -11.05
N GLU A 16 3.18 -2.58 -10.60
CA GLU A 16 4.50 -2.94 -11.11
C GLU A 16 4.66 -4.47 -11.09
N GLY A 17 4.97 -5.04 -12.25
CA GLY A 17 5.33 -6.45 -12.36
C GLY A 17 4.28 -7.44 -11.85
N GLY A 18 3.02 -7.13 -11.95
CA GLY A 18 1.94 -7.99 -11.47
C GLY A 18 1.58 -7.79 -9.99
N GLY A 19 2.29 -6.91 -9.31
CA GLY A 19 1.99 -6.53 -7.93
C GLY A 19 1.61 -5.06 -7.80
N PHE A 20 1.38 -4.63 -6.57
CA PHE A 20 1.02 -3.25 -6.27
C PHE A 20 1.98 -2.63 -5.29
N LEU A 21 2.20 -1.34 -5.44
CA LEU A 21 3.08 -0.55 -4.60
C LEU A 21 2.36 0.71 -4.14
N LEU A 22 2.67 1.15 -2.94
CA LEU A 22 2.33 2.48 -2.47
C LEU A 22 3.58 3.35 -2.51
N GLN A 23 3.56 4.37 -3.35
CA GLN A 23 4.58 5.42 -3.33
C GLN A 23 4.16 6.42 -2.26
N ARG A 24 4.82 6.35 -1.10
CA ARG A 24 4.42 7.11 0.08
C ARG A 24 4.65 8.60 -0.12
N ASP A 25 3.76 9.42 0.40
CA ASP A 25 3.95 10.88 0.43
C ASP A 25 5.20 11.26 1.23
N ALA A 26 5.47 10.51 2.29
CA ALA A 26 6.64 10.73 3.14
C ALA A 26 7.95 10.22 2.55
N GLY A 27 7.89 9.59 1.37
CA GLY A 27 9.04 8.98 0.72
C GLY A 27 9.09 7.48 0.95
N GLY A 28 9.72 6.78 0.02
CA GLY A 28 9.82 5.33 0.05
C GLY A 28 8.61 4.64 -0.54
N ARG A 29 8.71 3.33 -0.63
CA ARG A 29 7.67 2.48 -1.23
C ARG A 29 7.36 1.30 -0.33
N TRP A 30 6.08 0.94 -0.29
CA TRP A 30 5.62 -0.31 0.31
C TRP A 30 5.11 -1.23 -0.79
N ARG A 31 5.51 -2.49 -0.76
CA ARG A 31 4.83 -3.54 -1.54
C ARG A 31 3.54 -3.87 -0.80
N LEU A 32 2.47 -4.04 -1.56
CA LEU A 32 1.14 -4.25 -0.98
C LEU A 32 0.65 -5.66 -1.28
N ASP A 33 0.25 -6.38 -0.24
CA ASP A 33 -0.41 -7.67 -0.35
C ASP A 33 -1.90 -7.44 -0.14
N MET A 34 -2.67 -7.57 -1.21
CA MET A 34 -4.11 -7.30 -1.22
C MET A 34 -4.86 -8.47 -1.83
N SER A 35 -5.92 -8.90 -1.15
CA SER A 35 -6.81 -9.94 -1.67
C SER A 35 -7.72 -9.41 -2.79
N ARG A 36 -8.01 -8.11 -2.77
CA ARG A 36 -8.77 -7.44 -3.83
C ARG A 36 -7.96 -6.27 -4.35
N VAL A 37 -8.02 -6.09 -5.66
CA VAL A 37 -7.27 -5.04 -6.34
C VAL A 37 -8.22 -3.91 -6.73
N PRO A 38 -8.02 -2.70 -6.16
CA PRO A 38 -8.83 -1.56 -6.54
C PRO A 38 -8.29 -0.94 -7.83
N VAL A 39 -8.55 -1.60 -8.96
CA VAL A 39 -7.99 -1.17 -10.26
C VAL A 39 -8.35 0.27 -10.61
N ASP A 40 -9.48 0.74 -10.15
CA ASP A 40 -9.92 2.13 -10.41
C ASP A 40 -9.06 3.16 -9.68
N LEU A 41 -8.31 2.72 -8.69
CA LEU A 41 -7.46 3.60 -7.89
C LEU A 41 -6.00 3.59 -8.32
N VAL A 42 -5.63 2.73 -9.26
CA VAL A 42 -4.24 2.67 -9.77
C VAL A 42 -3.89 3.99 -10.44
N GLY A 43 -2.74 4.54 -10.08
CA GLY A 43 -2.29 5.85 -10.58
C GLY A 43 -2.91 7.03 -9.85
N LYS A 44 -3.71 6.77 -8.83
CA LYS A 44 -4.37 7.80 -8.04
C LYS A 44 -3.82 7.84 -6.62
N ARG A 45 -4.06 8.93 -5.95
CA ARG A 45 -3.68 9.09 -4.56
C ARG A 45 -4.66 8.33 -3.68
N VAL A 46 -4.12 7.49 -2.79
CA VAL A 46 -4.92 6.63 -1.92
C VAL A 46 -4.43 6.70 -0.47
N ARG A 47 -5.28 6.24 0.43
CA ARG A 47 -4.94 5.95 1.81
C ARG A 47 -4.94 4.45 2.00
N VAL A 48 -3.85 3.90 2.52
CA VAL A 48 -3.69 2.48 2.77
C VAL A 48 -3.63 2.23 4.26
N ILE A 49 -4.45 1.29 4.71
CA ILE A 49 -4.46 0.83 6.09
C ILE A 49 -4.10 -0.65 6.08
N GLY A 50 -3.17 -1.03 6.91
CA GLY A 50 -2.73 -2.42 6.97
C GLY A 50 -1.72 -2.66 8.06
N VAL A 51 -1.03 -3.79 7.95
CA VAL A 51 -0.05 -4.26 8.93
C VAL A 51 1.22 -4.64 8.19
N VAL A 52 2.37 -4.26 8.74
CA VAL A 52 3.66 -4.66 8.18
C VAL A 52 3.79 -6.18 8.29
N ALA A 53 3.92 -6.84 7.14
CA ALA A 53 3.99 -8.30 7.05
C ALA A 53 5.39 -8.83 6.78
N GLY A 54 6.32 -7.92 6.45
CA GLY A 54 7.68 -8.29 6.14
C GLY A 54 8.47 -7.06 5.73
N ASP A 55 9.68 -7.27 5.23
CA ASP A 55 10.57 -6.19 4.85
C ASP A 55 10.02 -5.44 3.63
N GLY A 56 9.51 -4.25 3.87
CA GLY A 56 8.90 -3.44 2.82
C GLY A 56 7.55 -3.95 2.32
N LEU A 57 6.94 -4.92 3.02
CA LEU A 57 5.67 -5.52 2.62
C LEU A 57 4.59 -5.19 3.64
N VAL A 58 3.42 -4.78 3.14
CA VAL A 58 2.24 -4.50 3.96
C VAL A 58 1.12 -5.45 3.58
N ASP A 59 0.55 -6.10 4.57
CA ASP A 59 -0.70 -6.83 4.44
C ASP A 59 -1.83 -5.83 4.56
N VAL A 60 -2.51 -5.56 3.45
CA VAL A 60 -3.45 -4.46 3.35
C VAL A 60 -4.84 -4.87 3.84
N ASP A 61 -5.37 -4.11 4.79
CA ASP A 61 -6.75 -4.28 5.27
C ASP A 61 -7.73 -3.42 4.46
N GLY A 62 -7.32 -2.24 4.04
CA GLY A 62 -8.17 -1.37 3.26
C GLY A 62 -7.41 -0.34 2.45
N VAL A 63 -7.98 0.00 1.29
CA VAL A 63 -7.50 1.07 0.42
C VAL A 63 -8.70 1.93 0.05
N GLN A 64 -8.53 3.23 0.17
CA GLN A 64 -9.58 4.17 -0.18
C GLN A 64 -8.99 5.40 -0.84
N PRO A 65 -9.79 6.16 -1.61
CA PRO A 65 -9.32 7.42 -2.17
C PRO A 65 -8.86 8.37 -1.08
N ALA A 66 -7.75 9.03 -1.31
CA ALA A 66 -7.25 10.04 -0.39
C ALA A 66 -7.82 11.42 -0.69
#